data_0df90e6eb486b588de51b4973d5ba6f9
#
_entry.id   0df90e6eb486b588de51b4973d5ba6f9
#
_cell.length_a   1.000
_cell.length_b   1.000
_cell.length_c   1.000
_cell.angle_alpha   90.00
_cell.angle_beta   90.00
_cell.angle_gamma   90.00
#
_symmetry.space_group_name_H-M   'P 1'
#
loop_
_entity.id
_entity.type
_entity.pdbx_description
1 polymer ?
#
loop_
_entity_poly.entity_id
_entity_poly.type
_entity_poly.pdbx_seq_one_letter_code
_entity_poly.pdbx_strand_id
1 'polypeptide(L)'
;MTITKTRAYIAGICSIIVTVGVARFSYSLLIPIMQKGAGLTELESGWLATSNFMGYMCGVFIAANMHNLNHKYNLHRLYLILSVVTSAAMVITSNIYLWALLRFIAGTCAAGGFIIASGLILKWLVNNNHRAELGIHFAGAGISIVVTSLLVQSMLATNSNWQQQWMALAILAAIIAIPAWLWMPHPTAHGQIKVTKKDNPPSKTFKLLMMLAYFCTGYGYAVSSTFIVDIVERVEGLKVQGSIAFLLVGLAATPAALIWDRVARRTGFIKALIAAYTLLAIGIILPAISDTLLVIIISTLLFGGTFIACVSLVLTMAGNFYPSNPARFMGTMTLAYSAAQIIAPIPSGYLLEYFGNYNMALYLSAFIVMLCTWFLFGLLKCSK
;
A
#
# COMPACT_ATOMS: atom_id res chain seq x y z
N MET A 1 7.03 19.82 -24.50
CA MET A 1 6.17 20.43 -23.46
C MET A 1 6.99 20.50 -22.17
N THR A 2 7.26 21.69 -21.63
CA THR A 2 8.01 21.83 -20.38
C THR A 2 7.18 21.29 -19.20
N ILE A 3 7.73 20.35 -18.45
CA ILE A 3 7.08 19.77 -17.28
C ILE A 3 7.27 20.73 -16.11
N THR A 4 6.16 21.18 -15.50
CA THR A 4 6.19 22.00 -14.28
C THR A 4 6.15 21.10 -13.04
N LYS A 5 6.54 21.64 -11.86
CA LYS A 5 6.49 20.95 -10.57
C LYS A 5 5.10 20.34 -10.29
N THR A 6 4.05 21.10 -10.56
CA THR A 6 2.66 20.66 -10.40
C THR A 6 2.33 19.49 -11.31
N ARG A 7 2.71 19.54 -12.58
CA ARG A 7 2.48 18.44 -13.54
C ARG A 7 3.20 17.16 -13.13
N ALA A 8 4.45 17.26 -12.65
CA ALA A 8 5.20 16.11 -12.16
C ALA A 8 4.50 15.44 -10.96
N TYR A 9 4.02 16.22 -10.00
CA TYR A 9 3.26 15.66 -8.86
C TYR A 9 1.92 15.07 -9.28
N ILE A 10 1.16 15.72 -10.17
CA ILE A 10 -0.09 15.18 -10.69
C ILE A 10 0.16 13.84 -11.40
N ALA A 11 1.18 13.77 -12.27
CA ALA A 11 1.55 12.51 -12.93
C ALA A 11 1.86 11.40 -11.94
N GLY A 12 2.58 11.73 -10.85
CA GLY A 12 2.89 10.78 -9.80
C GLY A 12 1.68 10.31 -9.00
N ILE A 13 0.80 11.21 -8.62
CA ILE A 13 -0.46 10.89 -7.91
C ILE A 13 -1.35 10.04 -8.82
N CYS A 14 -1.53 10.42 -10.08
CA CYS A 14 -2.29 9.66 -11.06
C CYS A 14 -1.70 8.26 -11.29
N SER A 15 -0.36 8.14 -11.35
CA SER A 15 0.31 6.84 -11.43
C SER A 15 -0.03 5.96 -10.23
N ILE A 16 -0.02 6.49 -9.00
CA ILE A 16 -0.38 5.75 -7.80
C ILE A 16 -1.85 5.34 -7.82
N ILE A 17 -2.76 6.22 -8.26
CA ILE A 17 -4.19 5.88 -8.36
C ILE A 17 -4.38 4.68 -9.29
N VAL A 18 -3.71 4.65 -10.45
CA VAL A 18 -3.81 3.55 -11.40
C VAL A 18 -3.15 2.28 -10.87
N THR A 19 -1.88 2.36 -10.47
CA THR A 19 -1.10 1.16 -10.18
C THR A 19 -1.36 0.61 -8.77
N VAL A 20 -1.60 1.46 -7.78
CA VAL A 20 -1.85 1.05 -6.39
C VAL A 20 -3.35 1.07 -6.08
N GLY A 21 -4.06 2.14 -6.40
CA GLY A 21 -5.49 2.27 -6.15
C GLY A 21 -6.29 1.20 -6.88
N VAL A 22 -6.28 1.24 -8.21
CA VAL A 22 -7.09 0.33 -9.00
C VAL A 22 -6.50 -1.09 -9.05
N ALA A 23 -5.22 -1.26 -9.33
CA ALA A 23 -4.64 -2.59 -9.48
C ALA A 23 -4.51 -3.37 -8.16
N ARG A 24 -4.52 -2.69 -7.00
CA ARG A 24 -4.35 -3.35 -5.70
C ARG A 24 -5.52 -3.11 -4.75
N PHE A 25 -5.81 -1.86 -4.37
CA PHE A 25 -6.78 -1.55 -3.32
C PHE A 25 -8.23 -1.78 -3.72
N SER A 26 -8.58 -1.68 -5.01
CA SER A 26 -9.94 -1.98 -5.47
C SER A 26 -10.41 -3.39 -5.16
N TYR A 27 -9.49 -4.35 -5.08
CA TYR A 27 -9.85 -5.72 -4.73
C TYR A 27 -10.50 -5.82 -3.35
N SER A 28 -9.98 -5.10 -2.36
CA SER A 28 -10.57 -5.07 -1.01
C SER A 28 -12.00 -4.57 -1.01
N LEU A 29 -12.34 -3.61 -1.87
CA LEU A 29 -13.70 -3.10 -2.06
C LEU A 29 -14.61 -4.13 -2.73
N LEU A 30 -14.07 -4.97 -3.60
CA LEU A 30 -14.85 -5.90 -4.42
C LEU A 30 -14.96 -7.31 -3.82
N ILE A 31 -14.19 -7.67 -2.78
CA ILE A 31 -14.26 -8.97 -2.14
C ILE A 31 -15.72 -9.35 -1.77
N PRO A 32 -16.46 -8.57 -0.96
CA PRO A 32 -17.81 -8.96 -0.56
C PRO A 32 -18.78 -9.00 -1.74
N ILE A 33 -18.56 -8.18 -2.77
CA ILE A 33 -19.40 -8.16 -3.98
C ILE A 33 -19.14 -9.39 -4.85
N MET A 34 -17.86 -9.80 -4.97
CA MET A 34 -17.47 -11.02 -5.70
C MET A 34 -17.88 -12.29 -4.95
N GLN A 35 -17.85 -12.28 -3.61
CA GLN A 35 -18.37 -13.40 -2.80
C GLN A 35 -19.86 -13.61 -3.08
N LYS A 36 -20.65 -12.56 -3.06
CA LYS A 36 -22.10 -12.62 -3.33
C LYS A 36 -22.44 -12.91 -4.79
N GLY A 37 -21.71 -12.30 -5.73
CA GLY A 37 -22.08 -12.32 -7.15
C GLY A 37 -21.32 -13.31 -8.02
N ALA A 38 -20.12 -13.76 -7.62
CA ALA A 38 -19.30 -14.70 -8.37
C ALA A 38 -19.04 -16.01 -7.64
N GLY A 39 -19.55 -16.16 -6.40
CA GLY A 39 -19.34 -17.36 -5.59
C GLY A 39 -17.90 -17.51 -5.05
N LEU A 40 -17.15 -16.41 -4.96
CA LEU A 40 -15.79 -16.41 -4.42
C LEU A 40 -15.85 -16.82 -2.94
N THR A 41 -15.10 -17.85 -2.55
CA THR A 41 -15.02 -18.29 -1.15
C THR A 41 -14.11 -17.39 -0.32
N GLU A 42 -14.22 -17.49 1.00
CA GLU A 42 -13.35 -16.77 1.94
C GLU A 42 -11.88 -17.13 1.73
N LEU A 43 -11.59 -18.42 1.57
CA LEU A 43 -10.24 -18.91 1.33
C LEU A 43 -9.68 -18.45 -0.01
N GLU A 44 -10.47 -18.51 -1.08
CA GLU A 44 -10.07 -18.01 -2.40
C GLU A 44 -9.81 -16.51 -2.37
N SER A 45 -10.56 -15.74 -1.59
CA SER A 45 -10.32 -14.32 -1.38
C SER A 45 -8.93 -14.07 -0.79
N GLY A 46 -8.50 -14.90 0.18
CA GLY A 46 -7.16 -14.89 0.74
C GLY A 46 -6.08 -15.25 -0.29
N TRP A 47 -6.31 -16.27 -1.11
CA TRP A 47 -5.37 -16.70 -2.16
C TRP A 47 -5.17 -15.64 -3.24
N LEU A 48 -6.23 -14.95 -3.67
CA LEU A 48 -6.14 -13.86 -4.64
C LEU A 48 -5.39 -12.64 -4.08
N ALA A 49 -5.57 -12.34 -2.79
CA ALA A 49 -4.79 -11.30 -2.11
C ALA A 49 -3.31 -11.70 -2.02
N THR A 50 -3.02 -12.93 -1.61
CA THR A 50 -1.64 -13.47 -1.56
C THR A 50 -0.99 -13.41 -2.93
N SER A 51 -1.68 -13.79 -4.00
CA SER A 51 -1.16 -13.71 -5.37
C SER A 51 -0.77 -12.26 -5.74
N ASN A 52 -1.59 -11.28 -5.36
CA ASN A 52 -1.27 -9.87 -5.57
C ASN A 52 -0.02 -9.45 -4.77
N PHE A 53 0.13 -9.89 -3.52
CA PHE A 53 1.31 -9.59 -2.71
C PHE A 53 2.58 -10.29 -3.22
N MET A 54 2.48 -11.50 -3.76
CA MET A 54 3.59 -12.16 -4.46
C MET A 54 4.04 -11.35 -5.69
N GLY A 55 3.08 -10.90 -6.49
CA GLY A 55 3.34 -9.97 -7.59
C GLY A 55 3.99 -8.68 -7.11
N TYR A 56 3.50 -8.10 -6.01
CA TYR A 56 4.07 -6.89 -5.40
C TYR A 56 5.55 -7.08 -5.06
N MET A 57 5.92 -8.19 -4.42
CA MET A 57 7.31 -8.51 -4.12
C MET A 57 8.16 -8.66 -5.40
N CYS A 58 7.62 -9.29 -6.44
CA CYS A 58 8.25 -9.39 -7.74
C CYS A 58 8.50 -8.00 -8.36
N GLY A 59 7.52 -7.11 -8.31
CA GLY A 59 7.63 -5.73 -8.77
C GLY A 59 8.70 -4.92 -8.04
N VAL A 60 8.81 -5.09 -6.71
CA VAL A 60 9.90 -4.50 -5.89
C VAL A 60 11.25 -4.99 -6.39
N PHE A 61 11.39 -6.31 -6.57
CA PHE A 61 12.65 -6.92 -7.03
C PHE A 61 13.07 -6.42 -8.42
N ILE A 62 12.14 -6.37 -9.37
CA ILE A 62 12.39 -5.83 -10.72
C ILE A 62 12.84 -4.37 -10.64
N ALA A 63 12.10 -3.53 -9.90
CA ALA A 63 12.40 -2.10 -9.79
C ALA A 63 13.76 -1.83 -9.12
N ALA A 64 14.14 -2.65 -8.11
CA ALA A 64 15.40 -2.52 -7.38
C ALA A 64 16.62 -2.92 -8.24
N ASN A 65 16.50 -3.95 -9.08
CA ASN A 65 17.59 -4.46 -9.89
C ASN A 65 17.74 -3.74 -11.24
N MET A 66 16.79 -2.92 -11.62
CA MET A 66 16.87 -2.15 -12.87
C MET A 66 17.67 -0.87 -12.65
N HIS A 67 18.74 -0.66 -13.40
CA HIS A 67 19.63 0.51 -13.25
C HIS A 67 19.38 1.58 -14.31
N ASN A 68 19.03 1.17 -15.53
CA ASN A 68 18.80 2.09 -16.65
C ASN A 68 17.49 2.86 -16.48
N LEU A 69 17.59 4.18 -16.43
CA LEU A 69 16.45 5.07 -16.21
C LEU A 69 15.45 5.11 -17.38
N ASN A 70 15.93 4.96 -18.62
CA ASN A 70 15.04 4.89 -19.78
C ASN A 70 14.23 3.59 -19.75
N HIS A 71 14.86 2.47 -19.37
CA HIS A 71 14.14 1.22 -19.19
C HIS A 71 13.11 1.32 -18.05
N LYS A 72 13.46 1.98 -16.92
CA LYS A 72 12.49 2.28 -15.84
C LYS A 72 11.30 3.08 -16.36
N TYR A 73 11.55 4.13 -17.14
CA TYR A 73 10.49 4.96 -17.70
C TYR A 73 9.55 4.17 -18.63
N ASN A 74 10.11 3.35 -19.51
CA ASN A 74 9.32 2.50 -20.41
C ASN A 74 8.55 1.42 -19.63
N LEU A 75 9.19 0.81 -18.63
CA LEU A 75 8.54 -0.17 -17.76
C LEU A 75 7.40 0.45 -16.96
N HIS A 76 7.55 1.68 -16.46
CA HIS A 76 6.47 2.41 -15.80
C HIS A 76 5.25 2.58 -16.72
N ARG A 77 5.47 2.93 -17.98
CA ARG A 77 4.40 3.01 -18.97
C ARG A 77 3.72 1.66 -19.21
N LEU A 78 4.51 0.59 -19.31
CA LEU A 78 3.95 -0.76 -19.42
C LEU A 78 3.11 -1.11 -18.20
N TYR A 79 3.54 -0.76 -16.99
CA TYR A 79 2.79 -0.99 -15.76
C TYR A 79 1.46 -0.22 -15.72
N LEU A 80 1.39 0.99 -16.27
CA LEU A 80 0.11 1.72 -16.42
C LEU A 80 -0.86 0.95 -17.31
N ILE A 81 -0.39 0.47 -18.48
CA ILE A 81 -1.21 -0.33 -19.41
C ILE A 81 -1.66 -1.63 -18.76
N LEU A 82 -0.73 -2.39 -18.18
CA LEU A 82 -1.03 -3.68 -17.55
C LEU A 82 -1.99 -3.53 -16.37
N SER A 83 -1.91 -2.44 -15.59
CA SER A 83 -2.86 -2.17 -14.51
C SER A 83 -4.29 -2.00 -15.02
N VAL A 84 -4.48 -1.30 -16.14
CA VAL A 84 -5.79 -1.15 -16.78
C VAL A 84 -6.26 -2.49 -17.36
N VAL A 85 -5.40 -3.16 -18.12
CA VAL A 85 -5.73 -4.43 -18.79
C VAL A 85 -6.07 -5.52 -17.80
N THR A 86 -5.28 -5.69 -16.73
CA THR A 86 -5.55 -6.73 -15.70
C THR A 86 -6.85 -6.46 -14.97
N SER A 87 -7.17 -5.18 -14.67
CA SER A 87 -8.44 -4.82 -14.04
C SER A 87 -9.64 -5.08 -14.95
N ALA A 88 -9.54 -4.73 -16.25
CA ALA A 88 -10.57 -5.04 -17.24
C ALA A 88 -10.71 -6.55 -17.46
N ALA A 89 -9.63 -7.30 -17.47
CA ALA A 89 -9.64 -8.74 -17.70
C ALA A 89 -10.30 -9.54 -16.57
N MET A 90 -10.44 -8.98 -15.36
CA MET A 90 -11.13 -9.63 -14.25
C MET A 90 -12.58 -10.03 -14.60
N VAL A 91 -13.22 -9.33 -15.56
CA VAL A 91 -14.62 -9.60 -15.94
C VAL A 91 -14.80 -10.73 -16.95
N ILE A 92 -13.71 -11.19 -17.59
CA ILE A 92 -13.77 -12.14 -18.72
C ILE A 92 -14.14 -13.56 -18.24
N THR A 93 -13.84 -13.89 -17.00
CA THR A 93 -13.96 -15.24 -16.47
C THR A 93 -14.21 -15.23 -14.97
N SER A 94 -14.75 -16.35 -14.46
CA SER A 94 -14.83 -16.64 -13.03
C SER A 94 -13.81 -17.71 -12.60
N ASN A 95 -12.82 -18.04 -13.47
CA ASN A 95 -11.79 -19.02 -13.13
C ASN A 95 -10.78 -18.43 -12.13
N ILE A 96 -10.66 -19.08 -10.96
CA ILE A 96 -9.82 -18.65 -9.86
C ILE A 96 -8.33 -18.58 -10.23
N TYR A 97 -7.83 -19.50 -11.06
CA TYR A 97 -6.43 -19.52 -11.47
C TYR A 97 -6.09 -18.34 -12.39
N LEU A 98 -7.03 -17.99 -13.29
CA LEU A 98 -6.83 -16.81 -14.14
C LEU A 98 -6.93 -15.52 -13.32
N TRP A 99 -7.86 -15.43 -12.37
CA TRP A 99 -7.91 -14.31 -11.43
C TRP A 99 -6.61 -14.20 -10.62
N ALA A 100 -6.06 -15.31 -10.14
CA ALA A 100 -4.78 -15.31 -9.42
C ALA A 100 -3.64 -14.78 -10.29
N LEU A 101 -3.56 -15.18 -11.58
CA LEU A 101 -2.57 -14.67 -12.52
C LEU A 101 -2.75 -13.15 -12.75
N LEU A 102 -3.98 -12.69 -12.98
CA LEU A 102 -4.27 -11.27 -13.16
C LEU A 102 -3.91 -10.46 -11.91
N ARG A 103 -4.21 -11.00 -10.72
CA ARG A 103 -3.84 -10.38 -9.44
C ARG A 103 -2.32 -10.33 -9.23
N PHE A 104 -1.58 -11.36 -9.63
CA PHE A 104 -0.12 -11.37 -9.59
C PHE A 104 0.47 -10.27 -10.50
N ILE A 105 0.00 -10.17 -11.74
CA ILE A 105 0.45 -9.13 -12.68
C ILE A 105 0.10 -7.74 -12.14
N ALA A 106 -1.13 -7.55 -11.64
CA ALA A 106 -1.58 -6.30 -11.02
C ALA A 106 -0.71 -5.90 -9.82
N GLY A 107 -0.34 -6.87 -8.96
CA GLY A 107 0.59 -6.65 -7.85
C GLY A 107 1.99 -6.22 -8.30
N THR A 108 2.51 -6.86 -9.36
CA THR A 108 3.81 -6.49 -9.96
C THR A 108 3.78 -5.03 -10.45
N CYS A 109 2.68 -4.64 -11.11
CA CYS A 109 2.47 -3.27 -11.56
C CYS A 109 2.35 -2.29 -10.39
N ALA A 110 1.69 -2.70 -9.30
CA ALA A 110 1.50 -1.84 -8.13
C ALA A 110 2.84 -1.43 -7.50
N ALA A 111 3.68 -2.39 -7.16
CA ALA A 111 4.97 -2.09 -6.54
C ALA A 111 5.95 -1.45 -7.50
N GLY A 112 6.11 -2.04 -8.70
CA GLY A 112 7.03 -1.54 -9.71
C GLY A 112 6.66 -0.14 -10.17
N GLY A 113 5.37 0.12 -10.44
CA GLY A 113 4.86 1.43 -10.81
C GLY A 113 5.08 2.47 -9.73
N PHE A 114 4.76 2.15 -8.46
CA PHE A 114 4.96 3.04 -7.31
C PHE A 114 6.43 3.42 -7.13
N ILE A 115 7.34 2.43 -7.10
CA ILE A 115 8.77 2.66 -6.86
C ILE A 115 9.42 3.44 -8.00
N ILE A 116 9.10 3.07 -9.25
CA ILE A 116 9.68 3.70 -10.43
C ILE A 116 9.19 5.14 -10.55
N ALA A 117 7.87 5.39 -10.41
CA ALA A 117 7.33 6.74 -10.46
C ALA A 117 7.94 7.64 -9.37
N SER A 118 8.05 7.12 -8.13
CA SER A 118 8.71 7.84 -7.03
C SER A 118 10.15 8.23 -7.37
N GLY A 119 10.90 7.31 -7.96
CA GLY A 119 12.29 7.55 -8.37
C GLY A 119 12.42 8.57 -9.50
N LEU A 120 11.54 8.51 -10.50
CA LEU A 120 11.54 9.46 -11.64
C LEU A 120 11.20 10.88 -11.17
N ILE A 121 10.17 11.02 -10.31
CA ILE A 121 9.77 12.32 -9.76
C ILE A 121 10.84 12.90 -8.87
N LEU A 122 11.41 12.10 -7.96
CA LEU A 122 12.47 12.54 -7.06
C LEU A 122 13.67 13.05 -7.85
N LYS A 123 14.13 12.30 -8.86
CA LYS A 123 15.24 12.72 -9.72
C LYS A 123 14.93 14.01 -10.47
N TRP A 124 13.70 14.14 -11.00
CA TRP A 124 13.28 15.35 -11.70
C TRP A 124 13.28 16.57 -10.76
N LEU A 125 12.75 16.44 -9.52
CA LEU A 125 12.74 17.51 -8.52
C LEU A 125 14.17 17.99 -8.22
N VAL A 126 15.09 17.07 -7.99
CA VAL A 126 16.51 17.40 -7.70
C VAL A 126 17.17 18.08 -8.91
N ASN A 127 16.97 17.55 -10.11
CA ASN A 127 17.56 18.12 -11.32
C ASN A 127 17.06 19.54 -11.67
N ASN A 128 15.86 19.89 -11.17
CA ASN A 128 15.28 21.22 -11.38
C ASN A 128 15.39 22.12 -10.12
N ASN A 129 16.33 21.82 -9.21
CA ASN A 129 16.58 22.58 -7.97
C ASN A 129 15.34 22.73 -7.08
N HIS A 130 14.41 21.76 -7.14
CA HIS A 130 13.30 21.68 -6.21
C HIS A 130 13.67 20.84 -5.00
N ARG A 131 13.03 21.13 -3.86
CA ARG A 131 13.18 20.32 -2.66
C ARG A 131 12.74 18.89 -2.91
N ALA A 132 13.57 17.92 -2.48
CA ALA A 132 13.34 16.49 -2.66
C ALA A 132 12.24 15.98 -1.70
N GLU A 133 10.99 16.37 -1.92
CA GLU A 133 9.84 16.05 -1.09
C GLU A 133 8.91 15.09 -1.82
N LEU A 134 8.82 13.84 -1.35
CA LEU A 134 7.89 12.85 -1.88
C LEU A 134 6.58 12.74 -1.08
N GLY A 135 6.41 13.50 0.01
CA GLY A 135 5.21 13.43 0.85
C GLY A 135 3.92 13.71 0.07
N ILE A 136 3.94 14.72 -0.83
CA ILE A 136 2.81 15.02 -1.73
C ILE A 136 2.53 13.85 -2.68
N HIS A 137 3.58 13.23 -3.21
CA HIS A 137 3.43 12.06 -4.09
C HIS A 137 2.84 10.87 -3.32
N PHE A 138 3.30 10.61 -2.11
CA PHE A 138 2.79 9.50 -1.27
C PHE A 138 1.35 9.73 -0.78
N ALA A 139 0.88 10.97 -0.67
CA ALA A 139 -0.53 11.26 -0.42
C ALA A 139 -1.44 10.64 -1.50
N GLY A 140 -0.90 10.43 -2.72
CA GLY A 140 -1.57 9.70 -3.79
C GLY A 140 -2.08 8.31 -3.39
N ALA A 141 -1.46 7.64 -2.41
CA ALA A 141 -1.94 6.34 -1.94
C ALA A 141 -3.26 6.48 -1.15
N GLY A 142 -3.38 7.48 -0.27
CA GLY A 142 -4.65 7.79 0.40
C GLY A 142 -5.71 8.27 -0.60
N ILE A 143 -5.34 9.20 -1.49
CA ILE A 143 -6.22 9.70 -2.55
C ILE A 143 -6.72 8.56 -3.43
N SER A 144 -5.89 7.56 -3.73
CA SER A 144 -6.29 6.42 -4.54
C SER A 144 -7.39 5.59 -3.90
N ILE A 145 -7.31 5.39 -2.57
CA ILE A 145 -8.36 4.71 -1.80
C ILE A 145 -9.65 5.53 -1.83
N VAL A 146 -9.56 6.86 -1.62
CA VAL A 146 -10.73 7.75 -1.68
C VAL A 146 -11.43 7.65 -3.04
N VAL A 147 -10.67 7.80 -4.12
CA VAL A 147 -11.24 7.81 -5.50
C VAL A 147 -11.89 6.47 -5.84
N THR A 148 -11.24 5.35 -5.52
CA THR A 148 -11.80 4.02 -5.80
C THR A 148 -13.01 3.70 -4.93
N SER A 149 -12.99 4.10 -3.64
CA SER A 149 -14.14 3.92 -2.73
C SER A 149 -15.35 4.73 -3.18
N LEU A 150 -15.16 5.99 -3.59
CA LEU A 150 -16.27 6.83 -4.09
C LEU A 150 -16.90 6.24 -5.35
N LEU A 151 -16.10 5.72 -6.28
CA LEU A 151 -16.63 5.07 -7.47
C LEU A 151 -17.44 3.83 -7.10
N VAL A 152 -16.86 2.91 -6.30
CA VAL A 152 -17.55 1.68 -5.89
C VAL A 152 -18.83 1.99 -5.11
N GLN A 153 -18.80 2.97 -4.19
CA GLN A 153 -19.99 3.39 -3.45
C GLN A 153 -21.09 3.94 -4.37
N SER A 154 -20.74 4.75 -5.37
CA SER A 154 -21.71 5.26 -6.33
C SER A 154 -22.35 4.16 -7.17
N MET A 155 -21.58 3.13 -7.52
CA MET A 155 -22.07 1.97 -8.28
C MET A 155 -22.90 1.01 -7.44
N LEU A 156 -22.60 0.86 -6.15
CA LEU A 156 -23.46 0.10 -5.21
C LEU A 156 -24.86 0.74 -5.12
N ALA A 157 -24.96 2.07 -5.13
CA ALA A 157 -26.24 2.79 -5.13
C ALA A 157 -27.11 2.50 -6.38
N THR A 158 -26.50 2.04 -7.48
CA THR A 158 -27.18 1.64 -8.72
C THR A 158 -27.36 0.12 -8.86
N ASN A 159 -27.09 -0.65 -7.80
CA ASN A 159 -27.13 -2.12 -7.79
C ASN A 159 -26.24 -2.77 -8.86
N SER A 160 -25.12 -2.17 -9.18
CA SER A 160 -24.18 -2.69 -10.18
C SER A 160 -23.53 -3.99 -9.72
N ASN A 161 -23.40 -4.96 -10.61
CA ASN A 161 -22.74 -6.22 -10.33
C ASN A 161 -21.20 -6.09 -10.30
N TRP A 162 -20.51 -7.15 -9.89
CA TRP A 162 -19.05 -7.15 -9.74
C TRP A 162 -18.31 -6.90 -11.08
N GLN A 163 -18.85 -7.40 -12.21
CA GLN A 163 -18.24 -7.17 -13.54
C GLN A 163 -18.32 -5.70 -13.92
N GLN A 164 -19.47 -5.07 -13.75
CA GLN A 164 -19.66 -3.64 -14.03
C GLN A 164 -18.73 -2.79 -13.19
N GLN A 165 -18.54 -3.15 -11.92
CA GLN A 165 -17.65 -2.41 -11.02
C GLN A 165 -16.17 -2.57 -11.40
N TRP A 166 -15.69 -3.77 -11.76
CA TRP A 166 -14.34 -3.95 -12.31
C TRP A 166 -14.14 -3.17 -13.60
N MET A 167 -15.13 -3.18 -14.50
CA MET A 167 -15.04 -2.44 -15.76
C MET A 167 -15.01 -0.93 -15.51
N ALA A 168 -15.82 -0.41 -14.61
CA ALA A 168 -15.81 1.02 -14.26
C ALA A 168 -14.46 1.45 -13.65
N LEU A 169 -13.87 0.62 -12.79
CA LEU A 169 -12.53 0.86 -12.23
C LEU A 169 -11.45 0.83 -13.32
N ALA A 170 -11.55 -0.06 -14.30
CA ALA A 170 -10.63 -0.11 -15.44
C ALA A 170 -10.76 1.12 -16.32
N ILE A 171 -11.99 1.60 -16.59
CA ILE A 171 -12.24 2.85 -17.34
C ILE A 171 -11.68 4.05 -16.58
N LEU A 172 -11.94 4.15 -15.27
CA LEU A 172 -11.37 5.18 -14.41
C LEU A 172 -9.84 5.17 -14.48
N ALA A 173 -9.22 3.98 -14.37
CA ALA A 173 -7.78 3.83 -14.47
C ALA A 173 -7.25 4.28 -15.85
N ALA A 174 -7.94 3.95 -16.94
CA ALA A 174 -7.55 4.37 -18.28
C ALA A 174 -7.56 5.91 -18.44
N ILE A 175 -8.59 6.58 -17.91
CA ILE A 175 -8.70 8.04 -17.92
C ILE A 175 -7.57 8.68 -17.09
N ILE A 176 -7.36 8.18 -15.87
CA ILE A 176 -6.33 8.71 -14.95
C ILE A 176 -4.91 8.35 -15.42
N ALA A 177 -4.74 7.28 -16.21
CA ALA A 177 -3.45 6.96 -16.81
C ALA A 177 -2.98 8.02 -17.83
N ILE A 178 -3.88 8.79 -18.44
CA ILE A 178 -3.53 9.82 -19.43
C ILE A 178 -2.57 10.86 -18.85
N PRO A 179 -2.87 11.60 -17.77
CA PRO A 179 -1.92 12.54 -17.17
C PRO A 179 -0.66 11.84 -16.61
N ALA A 180 -0.79 10.62 -16.07
CA ALA A 180 0.37 9.84 -15.64
C ALA A 180 1.31 9.52 -16.82
N TRP A 181 0.77 9.24 -17.99
CA TRP A 181 1.53 8.95 -19.21
C TRP A 181 2.18 10.18 -19.83
N LEU A 182 1.41 11.28 -19.94
CA LEU A 182 1.83 12.48 -20.66
C LEU A 182 2.79 13.38 -19.86
N TRP A 183 2.62 13.42 -18.52
CA TRP A 183 3.35 14.34 -17.64
C TRP A 183 4.40 13.67 -16.77
N MET A 184 4.55 12.34 -16.85
CA MET A 184 5.66 11.68 -16.15
C MET A 184 6.99 12.18 -16.70
N PRO A 185 7.90 12.69 -15.82
CA PRO A 185 9.16 13.23 -16.27
C PRO A 185 10.01 12.18 -16.99
N HIS A 186 10.43 12.50 -18.22
CA HIS A 186 11.39 11.68 -18.95
C HIS A 186 12.78 11.84 -18.30
N PRO A 187 13.52 10.75 -18.07
CA PRO A 187 14.84 10.84 -17.49
C PRO A 187 15.80 11.55 -18.47
N THR A 188 16.32 12.70 -18.04
CA THR A 188 17.40 13.39 -18.75
C THR A 188 18.74 12.92 -18.22
N ALA A 189 19.74 12.82 -19.08
CA ALA A 189 21.09 12.32 -18.73
C ALA A 189 21.87 13.24 -17.76
N HIS A 190 21.39 14.45 -17.48
CA HIS A 190 22.08 15.47 -16.70
C HIS A 190 21.74 15.32 -15.20
N GLY A 191 22.76 15.22 -14.37
CA GLY A 191 22.71 15.30 -12.91
C GLY A 191 22.99 13.98 -12.20
N GLN A 192 24.26 13.65 -12.02
CA GLN A 192 24.65 12.77 -10.91
C GLN A 192 24.46 13.57 -9.62
N ILE A 193 23.55 13.09 -8.76
CA ILE A 193 23.45 13.64 -7.39
C ILE A 193 24.80 13.38 -6.74
N LYS A 194 25.61 14.42 -6.51
CA LYS A 194 26.80 14.31 -5.65
C LYS A 194 26.31 14.04 -4.24
N VAL A 195 26.34 12.78 -3.83
CA VAL A 195 26.06 12.39 -2.45
C VAL A 195 27.24 12.85 -1.60
N THR A 196 27.03 13.92 -0.84
CA THR A 196 28.07 14.50 0.04
C THR A 196 28.08 13.85 1.43
N LYS A 197 27.02 13.13 1.80
CA LYS A 197 26.93 12.44 3.09
C LYS A 197 27.56 11.06 3.02
N LYS A 198 28.42 10.74 4.01
CA LYS A 198 28.98 9.39 4.20
C LYS A 198 27.90 8.42 4.69
N ASP A 199 28.02 7.17 4.28
CA ASP A 199 27.19 6.08 4.81
C ASP A 199 27.50 5.88 6.29
N ASN A 200 26.44 5.66 7.06
CA ASN A 200 26.53 5.32 8.50
C ASN A 200 25.75 4.02 8.74
N PRO A 201 26.34 2.86 8.39
CA PRO A 201 25.62 1.58 8.47
C PRO A 201 25.24 1.25 9.91
N PRO A 202 23.97 0.92 10.17
CA PRO A 202 23.53 0.51 11.49
C PRO A 202 24.12 -0.85 11.87
N SER A 203 24.14 -1.18 13.17
CA SER A 203 24.61 -2.46 13.68
C SER A 203 23.78 -3.64 13.11
N LYS A 204 24.35 -4.84 13.09
CA LYS A 204 23.65 -6.07 12.65
C LYS A 204 22.37 -6.30 13.46
N THR A 205 22.44 -6.09 14.79
CA THR A 205 21.28 -6.22 15.69
C THR A 205 20.18 -5.22 15.34
N PHE A 206 20.55 -3.96 15.07
CA PHE A 206 19.59 -2.95 14.64
C PHE A 206 18.88 -3.37 13.35
N LYS A 207 19.64 -3.83 12.35
CA LYS A 207 19.06 -4.30 11.07
C LYS A 207 18.07 -5.44 11.28
N LEU A 208 18.45 -6.45 12.08
CA LEU A 208 17.59 -7.60 12.34
C LEU A 208 16.30 -7.19 13.07
N LEU A 209 16.39 -6.42 14.14
CA LEU A 209 15.22 -5.99 14.91
C LEU A 209 14.28 -5.11 14.07
N MET A 210 14.83 -4.22 13.24
CA MET A 210 14.03 -3.41 12.31
C MET A 210 13.36 -4.26 11.23
N MET A 211 14.05 -5.26 10.68
CA MET A 211 13.45 -6.18 9.70
C MET A 211 12.31 -6.98 10.32
N LEU A 212 12.50 -7.50 11.55
CA LEU A 212 11.47 -8.23 12.27
C LEU A 212 10.27 -7.34 12.60
N ALA A 213 10.53 -6.12 13.12
CA ALA A 213 9.46 -5.16 13.39
C ALA A 213 8.68 -4.80 12.14
N TYR A 214 9.36 -4.59 11.03
CA TYR A 214 8.69 -4.23 9.77
C TYR A 214 7.96 -5.41 9.13
N PHE A 215 8.48 -6.64 9.28
CA PHE A 215 7.79 -7.87 8.92
C PHE A 215 6.44 -7.98 9.67
N CYS A 216 6.47 -7.88 11.00
CA CYS A 216 5.25 -7.96 11.81
C CYS A 216 4.20 -6.90 11.39
N THR A 217 4.65 -5.68 11.13
CA THR A 217 3.76 -4.60 10.63
C THR A 217 3.16 -4.95 9.28
N GLY A 218 3.94 -5.57 8.39
CA GLY A 218 3.48 -6.05 7.09
C GLY A 218 2.36 -7.08 7.18
N TYR A 219 2.42 -7.95 8.21
CA TYR A 219 1.37 -8.93 8.48
C TYR A 219 0.04 -8.25 8.81
N GLY A 220 0.03 -7.41 9.86
CA GLY A 220 -1.20 -6.73 10.30
C GLY A 220 -1.78 -5.80 9.22
N TYR A 221 -0.90 -5.10 8.48
CA TYR A 221 -1.31 -4.31 7.34
C TYR A 221 -2.03 -5.16 6.28
N ALA A 222 -1.48 -6.32 5.91
CA ALA A 222 -2.04 -7.14 4.84
C ALA A 222 -3.43 -7.68 5.18
N VAL A 223 -3.65 -8.13 6.41
CA VAL A 223 -4.97 -8.58 6.87
C VAL A 223 -5.98 -7.43 6.80
N SER A 224 -5.68 -6.32 7.47
CA SER A 224 -6.63 -5.21 7.55
C SER A 224 -6.86 -4.55 6.19
N SER A 225 -5.81 -4.28 5.39
CA SER A 225 -5.97 -3.64 4.09
C SER A 225 -6.73 -4.51 3.07
N THR A 226 -6.70 -5.84 3.24
CA THR A 226 -7.40 -6.77 2.36
C THR A 226 -8.87 -6.90 2.74
N PHE A 227 -9.13 -7.11 4.04
CA PHE A 227 -10.43 -7.58 4.49
C PHE A 227 -11.27 -6.52 5.22
N ILE A 228 -10.76 -5.28 5.42
CA ILE A 228 -11.49 -4.25 6.19
C ILE A 228 -12.91 -3.97 5.66
N VAL A 229 -13.11 -4.03 4.34
CA VAL A 229 -14.43 -3.83 3.72
C VAL A 229 -15.35 -5.00 4.08
N ASP A 230 -14.88 -6.24 3.92
CA ASP A 230 -15.64 -7.44 4.26
C ASP A 230 -15.88 -7.55 5.77
N ILE A 231 -14.90 -7.17 6.61
CA ILE A 231 -15.05 -7.10 8.07
C ILE A 231 -16.23 -6.19 8.44
N VAL A 232 -16.29 -5.00 7.87
CA VAL A 232 -17.35 -4.02 8.17
C VAL A 232 -18.71 -4.49 7.65
N GLU A 233 -18.78 -5.09 6.46
CA GLU A 233 -20.02 -5.57 5.89
C GLU A 233 -20.65 -6.77 6.63
N ARG A 234 -19.84 -7.49 7.41
CA ARG A 234 -20.31 -8.59 8.28
C ARG A 234 -20.87 -8.10 9.61
N VAL A 235 -20.63 -6.84 9.98
CA VAL A 235 -21.20 -6.23 11.18
C VAL A 235 -22.70 -6.01 10.98
N GLU A 236 -23.51 -6.45 11.93
CA GLU A 236 -24.96 -6.27 11.88
C GLU A 236 -25.32 -4.77 11.85
N GLY A 237 -26.16 -4.38 10.91
CA GLY A 237 -26.54 -2.97 10.70
C GLY A 237 -25.57 -2.13 9.86
N LEU A 238 -24.39 -2.64 9.47
CA LEU A 238 -23.41 -1.94 8.63
C LEU A 238 -23.26 -2.56 7.22
N LYS A 239 -24.21 -3.34 6.78
CA LYS A 239 -24.22 -3.91 5.42
C LYS A 239 -24.15 -2.80 4.38
N VAL A 240 -23.32 -3.00 3.33
CA VAL A 240 -23.07 -2.02 2.23
C VAL A 240 -22.30 -0.76 2.68
N GLN A 241 -21.82 -0.69 3.92
CA GLN A 241 -21.02 0.45 4.41
C GLN A 241 -19.50 0.19 4.40
N GLY A 242 -19.05 -0.99 3.98
CA GLY A 242 -17.64 -1.33 3.91
C GLY A 242 -16.84 -0.38 3.02
N SER A 243 -17.39 0.06 1.89
CA SER A 243 -16.77 1.05 1.00
C SER A 243 -16.63 2.43 1.65
N ILE A 244 -17.58 2.84 2.53
CA ILE A 244 -17.48 4.08 3.32
C ILE A 244 -16.38 3.94 4.37
N ALA A 245 -16.28 2.80 5.03
CA ALA A 245 -15.18 2.56 5.97
C ALA A 245 -13.83 2.64 5.26
N PHE A 246 -13.70 2.07 4.06
CA PHE A 246 -12.46 2.18 3.27
C PHE A 246 -12.19 3.60 2.77
N LEU A 247 -13.23 4.37 2.46
CA LEU A 247 -13.12 5.81 2.19
C LEU A 247 -12.50 6.57 3.37
N LEU A 248 -12.94 6.29 4.60
CA LEU A 248 -12.38 6.89 5.82
C LEU A 248 -10.91 6.51 6.01
N VAL A 249 -10.53 5.26 5.72
CA VAL A 249 -9.11 4.85 5.67
C VAL A 249 -8.33 5.73 4.71
N GLY A 250 -8.82 5.94 3.50
CA GLY A 250 -8.16 6.77 2.48
C GLY A 250 -8.02 8.23 2.90
N LEU A 251 -9.07 8.82 3.49
CA LEU A 251 -9.05 10.20 4.01
C LEU A 251 -8.00 10.36 5.13
N ALA A 252 -7.92 9.42 6.07
CA ALA A 252 -6.92 9.44 7.13
C ALA A 252 -5.49 9.19 6.60
N ALA A 253 -5.34 8.33 5.60
CA ALA A 253 -4.05 8.00 4.99
C ALA A 253 -3.44 9.15 4.18
N THR A 254 -4.27 9.98 3.58
CA THR A 254 -3.81 11.09 2.71
C THR A 254 -2.84 12.04 3.40
N PRO A 255 -3.10 12.58 4.60
CA PRO A 255 -2.15 13.44 5.32
C PRO A 255 -1.13 12.66 6.17
N ALA A 256 -1.30 11.35 6.37
CA ALA A 256 -0.57 10.57 7.36
C ALA A 256 0.95 10.66 7.21
N ALA A 257 1.48 10.46 6.00
CA ALA A 257 2.93 10.53 5.77
C ALA A 257 3.53 11.88 6.15
N LEU A 258 2.83 12.98 5.87
CA LEU A 258 3.28 14.34 6.22
C LEU A 258 3.21 14.62 7.73
N ILE A 259 2.15 14.15 8.38
CA ILE A 259 1.95 14.32 9.83
C ILE A 259 3.06 13.57 10.59
N TRP A 260 3.25 12.29 10.26
CA TRP A 260 4.22 11.44 10.95
C TRP A 260 5.68 11.81 10.67
N ASP A 261 5.99 12.37 9.48
CA ASP A 261 7.32 12.95 9.23
C ASP A 261 7.60 14.12 10.19
N ARG A 262 6.60 14.99 10.45
CA ARG A 262 6.73 16.06 11.45
C ARG A 262 6.90 15.52 12.87
N VAL A 263 6.16 14.47 13.23
CA VAL A 263 6.32 13.80 14.53
C VAL A 263 7.73 13.23 14.66
N ALA A 264 8.20 12.49 13.65
CA ALA A 264 9.53 11.87 13.66
C ALA A 264 10.67 12.89 13.75
N ARG A 265 10.54 14.06 13.12
CA ARG A 265 11.52 15.15 13.26
C ARG A 265 11.60 15.72 14.67
N ARG A 266 10.51 15.67 15.45
CA ARG A 266 10.48 16.18 16.83
C ARG A 266 10.86 15.13 17.88
N THR A 267 10.43 13.88 17.68
CA THR A 267 10.57 12.81 18.69
C THR A 267 11.66 11.79 18.35
N GLY A 268 12.13 11.78 17.11
CA GLY A 268 13.02 10.76 16.55
C GLY A 268 12.24 9.60 15.91
N PHE A 269 12.86 8.95 14.90
CA PHE A 269 12.20 7.91 14.10
C PHE A 269 11.70 6.72 14.92
N ILE A 270 12.49 6.21 15.88
CA ILE A 270 12.12 5.02 16.65
C ILE A 270 10.90 5.29 17.54
N LYS A 271 10.87 6.44 18.24
CA LYS A 271 9.71 6.81 19.08
C LYS A 271 8.46 7.03 18.24
N ALA A 272 8.58 7.67 17.08
CA ALA A 272 7.48 7.86 16.14
C ALA A 272 6.96 6.50 15.62
N LEU A 273 7.84 5.55 15.29
CA LEU A 273 7.46 4.20 14.88
C LEU A 273 6.75 3.44 15.99
N ILE A 274 7.23 3.49 17.23
CA ILE A 274 6.56 2.86 18.40
C ILE A 274 5.13 3.39 18.51
N ALA A 275 4.94 4.71 18.46
CA ALA A 275 3.62 5.32 18.54
C ALA A 275 2.73 4.89 17.34
N ALA A 276 3.26 4.93 16.12
CA ALA A 276 2.53 4.54 14.92
C ALA A 276 2.10 3.06 14.95
N TYR A 277 3.00 2.14 15.38
CA TYR A 277 2.70 0.71 15.45
C TYR A 277 1.71 0.39 16.56
N THR A 278 1.80 1.08 17.70
CA THR A 278 0.82 0.94 18.80
C THR A 278 -0.58 1.36 18.32
N LEU A 279 -0.70 2.53 17.68
CA LEU A 279 -1.98 3.00 17.15
C LEU A 279 -2.49 2.10 16.02
N LEU A 280 -1.60 1.57 15.18
CA LEU A 280 -1.96 0.59 14.16
C LEU A 280 -2.53 -0.68 14.78
N ALA A 281 -1.88 -1.24 15.79
CA ALA A 281 -2.36 -2.45 16.49
C ALA A 281 -3.71 -2.22 17.17
N ILE A 282 -3.92 -1.04 17.78
CA ILE A 282 -5.21 -0.64 18.34
C ILE A 282 -6.26 -0.57 17.22
N GLY A 283 -5.95 0.08 16.10
CA GLY A 283 -6.85 0.15 14.96
C GLY A 283 -7.24 -1.23 14.42
N ILE A 284 -6.32 -2.19 14.40
CA ILE A 284 -6.56 -3.56 13.93
C ILE A 284 -7.48 -4.34 14.88
N ILE A 285 -7.28 -4.22 16.19
CA ILE A 285 -8.00 -5.05 17.17
C ILE A 285 -9.43 -4.55 17.47
N LEU A 286 -9.68 -3.27 17.31
CA LEU A 286 -10.95 -2.64 17.68
C LEU A 286 -12.19 -3.32 17.09
N PRO A 287 -12.24 -3.71 15.79
CA PRO A 287 -13.41 -4.39 15.22
C PRO A 287 -13.67 -5.79 15.80
N ALA A 288 -12.66 -6.42 16.41
CA ALA A 288 -12.83 -7.70 17.10
C ALA A 288 -13.35 -7.55 18.55
N ILE A 289 -13.30 -6.34 19.10
CA ILE A 289 -13.74 -6.05 20.47
C ILE A 289 -15.18 -5.55 20.50
N SER A 290 -15.59 -4.74 19.49
CA SER A 290 -16.91 -4.14 19.46
C SER A 290 -17.36 -3.84 18.02
N ASP A 291 -18.63 -4.17 17.76
CA ASP A 291 -19.31 -3.98 16.48
C ASP A 291 -20.00 -2.61 16.36
N THR A 292 -19.79 -1.70 17.32
CA THR A 292 -20.43 -0.39 17.28
C THR A 292 -19.85 0.50 16.18
N LEU A 293 -20.70 1.27 15.50
CA LEU A 293 -20.30 2.18 14.43
C LEU A 293 -19.15 3.12 14.85
N LEU A 294 -19.21 3.64 16.08
CA LEU A 294 -18.15 4.53 16.60
C LEU A 294 -16.79 3.82 16.65
N VAL A 295 -16.76 2.57 17.13
CA VAL A 295 -15.52 1.79 17.24
C VAL A 295 -14.98 1.45 15.84
N ILE A 296 -15.84 1.13 14.89
CA ILE A 296 -15.46 0.89 13.49
C ILE A 296 -14.86 2.18 12.86
N ILE A 297 -15.47 3.34 13.08
CA ILE A 297 -14.93 4.62 12.60
C ILE A 297 -13.54 4.89 13.21
N ILE A 298 -13.40 4.74 14.52
CA ILE A 298 -12.08 4.91 15.19
C ILE A 298 -11.05 3.94 14.63
N SER A 299 -11.40 2.67 14.46
CA SER A 299 -10.54 1.65 13.86
C SER A 299 -10.05 2.06 12.47
N THR A 300 -10.97 2.45 11.58
CA THR A 300 -10.63 2.84 10.20
C THR A 300 -9.75 4.08 10.13
N LEU A 301 -9.99 5.08 11.00
CA LEU A 301 -9.16 6.29 11.08
C LEU A 301 -7.77 5.99 11.65
N LEU A 302 -7.66 5.16 12.69
CA LEU A 302 -6.37 4.74 13.26
C LEU A 302 -5.56 3.92 12.25
N PHE A 303 -6.19 2.93 11.60
CA PHE A 303 -5.54 2.13 10.57
C PHE A 303 -5.07 3.02 9.41
N GLY A 304 -5.95 3.85 8.83
CA GLY A 304 -5.64 4.75 7.73
C GLY A 304 -4.54 5.75 8.09
N GLY A 305 -4.62 6.37 9.28
CA GLY A 305 -3.67 7.35 9.76
C GLY A 305 -2.28 6.81 10.11
N THR A 306 -2.09 5.48 10.11
CA THR A 306 -0.82 4.87 10.56
C THR A 306 -0.13 3.98 9.53
N PHE A 307 -0.85 3.22 8.69
CA PHE A 307 -0.21 2.22 7.83
C PHE A 307 0.78 2.83 6.81
N ILE A 308 0.42 3.94 6.15
CA ILE A 308 1.34 4.65 5.23
C ILE A 308 2.50 5.29 6.00
N ALA A 309 2.22 5.80 7.19
CA ALA A 309 3.23 6.38 8.06
C ALA A 309 4.31 5.35 8.43
N CYS A 310 3.91 4.14 8.80
CA CYS A 310 4.83 3.05 9.13
C CYS A 310 5.80 2.77 7.97
N VAL A 311 5.27 2.69 6.74
CA VAL A 311 6.08 2.48 5.53
C VAL A 311 7.01 3.68 5.29
N SER A 312 6.47 4.90 5.31
CA SER A 312 7.23 6.12 5.03
C SER A 312 8.37 6.33 6.03
N LEU A 313 8.12 6.15 7.33
CA LEU A 313 9.11 6.33 8.38
C LEU A 313 10.25 5.30 8.28
N VAL A 314 9.92 4.02 8.07
CA VAL A 314 10.93 2.96 7.94
C VAL A 314 11.80 3.19 6.71
N LEU A 315 11.20 3.49 5.56
CA LEU A 315 11.97 3.71 4.33
C LEU A 315 12.82 4.98 4.40
N THR A 316 12.29 6.08 4.97
CA THR A 316 13.07 7.30 5.18
C THR A 316 14.27 7.06 6.10
N MET A 317 14.06 6.37 7.20
CA MET A 317 15.13 6.02 8.13
C MET A 317 16.16 5.10 7.46
N ALA A 318 15.72 4.08 6.73
CA ALA A 318 16.61 3.17 6.00
C ALA A 318 17.46 3.92 4.95
N GLY A 319 16.86 4.87 4.23
CA GLY A 319 17.56 5.72 3.27
C GLY A 319 18.61 6.61 3.93
N ASN A 320 18.36 7.11 5.12
CA ASN A 320 19.29 7.97 5.87
C ASN A 320 20.56 7.24 6.33
N PHE A 321 20.52 5.91 6.52
CA PHE A 321 21.71 5.12 6.87
C PHE A 321 22.68 4.91 5.70
N TYR A 322 22.16 4.89 4.47
CA TYR A 322 22.94 4.65 3.27
C TYR A 322 22.69 5.72 2.20
N PRO A 323 23.12 6.97 2.43
CA PRO A 323 22.92 8.05 1.46
C PRO A 323 23.57 7.77 0.10
N SER A 324 24.67 7.00 0.04
CA SER A 324 25.33 6.63 -1.21
C SER A 324 24.49 5.66 -2.06
N ASN A 325 23.78 4.73 -1.42
CA ASN A 325 22.91 3.76 -2.07
C ASN A 325 21.68 3.44 -1.20
N PRO A 326 20.72 4.38 -1.08
CA PRO A 326 19.53 4.20 -0.23
C PRO A 326 18.70 2.97 -0.61
N ALA A 327 18.63 2.67 -1.90
CA ALA A 327 17.81 1.60 -2.45
C ALA A 327 18.16 0.21 -1.88
N ARG A 328 19.43 -0.01 -1.51
CA ARG A 328 19.89 -1.32 -1.00
C ARG A 328 19.20 -1.68 0.32
N PHE A 329 19.21 -0.79 1.30
CA PHE A 329 18.63 -1.09 2.62
C PHE A 329 17.11 -0.91 2.63
N MET A 330 16.59 0.10 1.93
CA MET A 330 15.15 0.24 1.70
C MET A 330 14.57 -1.03 1.04
N GLY A 331 15.24 -1.57 0.03
CA GLY A 331 14.84 -2.82 -0.62
C GLY A 331 14.82 -4.02 0.33
N THR A 332 15.83 -4.16 1.18
CA THR A 332 15.87 -5.23 2.20
C THR A 332 14.70 -5.12 3.18
N MET A 333 14.39 -3.90 3.66
CA MET A 333 13.23 -3.64 4.52
C MET A 333 11.93 -4.02 3.79
N THR A 334 11.76 -3.57 2.55
CA THR A 334 10.56 -3.84 1.76
C THR A 334 10.37 -5.34 1.49
N LEU A 335 11.45 -6.10 1.28
CA LEU A 335 11.36 -7.56 1.12
C LEU A 335 10.83 -8.23 2.40
N ALA A 336 11.30 -7.84 3.59
CA ALA A 336 10.79 -8.37 4.85
C ALA A 336 9.28 -8.06 5.03
N TYR A 337 8.88 -6.83 4.73
CA TYR A 337 7.48 -6.40 4.76
C TYR A 337 6.61 -7.18 3.76
N SER A 338 7.09 -7.37 2.53
CA SER A 338 6.37 -8.10 1.49
C SER A 338 6.22 -9.59 1.80
N ALA A 339 7.24 -10.22 2.43
CA ALA A 339 7.14 -11.61 2.85
C ALA A 339 5.99 -11.84 3.83
N ALA A 340 5.81 -10.93 4.80
CA ALA A 340 4.69 -10.98 5.73
C ALA A 340 3.34 -10.78 5.03
N GLN A 341 3.27 -9.87 4.07
CA GLN A 341 2.05 -9.63 3.29
C GLN A 341 1.61 -10.85 2.48
N ILE A 342 2.56 -11.63 1.97
CA ILE A 342 2.27 -12.88 1.24
C ILE A 342 1.66 -13.93 2.18
N ILE A 343 2.20 -14.04 3.39
CA ILE A 343 1.79 -15.05 4.36
C ILE A 343 0.43 -14.74 4.99
N ALA A 344 0.14 -13.46 5.26
CA ALA A 344 -0.95 -13.05 6.14
C ALA A 344 -2.39 -13.37 5.64
N PRO A 345 -2.76 -13.23 4.35
CA PRO A 345 -4.16 -13.38 3.93
C PRO A 345 -4.68 -14.82 3.99
N ILE A 346 -3.82 -15.83 3.74
CA ILE A 346 -4.23 -17.24 3.71
C ILE A 346 -4.68 -17.71 5.09
N PRO A 347 -3.87 -17.60 6.17
CA PRO A 347 -4.33 -17.94 7.52
C PRO A 347 -5.61 -17.18 7.92
N SER A 348 -5.75 -15.93 7.48
CA SER A 348 -6.94 -15.12 7.77
C SER A 348 -8.19 -15.69 7.10
N GLY A 349 -8.07 -16.17 5.85
CA GLY A 349 -9.14 -16.86 5.14
C GLY A 349 -9.56 -18.17 5.83
N TYR A 350 -8.58 -18.99 6.24
CA TYR A 350 -8.84 -20.22 7.01
C TYR A 350 -9.52 -19.95 8.37
N LEU A 351 -9.04 -18.92 9.09
CA LEU A 351 -9.65 -18.54 10.37
C LEU A 351 -11.08 -18.05 10.20
N LEU A 352 -11.35 -17.29 9.13
CA LEU A 352 -12.70 -16.86 8.80
C LEU A 352 -13.62 -18.06 8.46
N GLU A 353 -13.14 -18.97 7.63
CA GLU A 353 -13.92 -20.16 7.25
C GLU A 353 -14.24 -21.04 8.47
N TYR A 354 -13.28 -21.20 9.40
CA TYR A 354 -13.44 -22.02 10.58
C TYR A 354 -14.30 -21.38 11.68
N PHE A 355 -14.11 -20.09 11.96
CA PHE A 355 -14.79 -19.37 13.05
C PHE A 355 -16.03 -18.58 12.58
N GLY A 356 -16.25 -18.40 11.29
CA GLY A 356 -17.36 -17.63 10.71
C GLY A 356 -17.23 -16.11 10.86
N ASN A 357 -16.10 -15.61 11.47
CA ASN A 357 -15.82 -14.19 11.66
C ASN A 357 -14.32 -13.92 11.64
N TYR A 358 -13.95 -12.63 11.54
CA TYR A 358 -12.56 -12.20 11.48
C TYR A 358 -11.86 -12.03 12.84
N ASN A 359 -12.55 -12.23 13.98
CA ASN A 359 -12.02 -11.86 15.30
C ASN A 359 -10.67 -12.51 15.59
N MET A 360 -10.52 -13.82 15.31
CA MET A 360 -9.26 -14.53 15.52
C MET A 360 -8.14 -14.02 14.61
N ALA A 361 -8.45 -13.68 13.36
CA ALA A 361 -7.48 -13.11 12.43
C ALA A 361 -7.02 -11.72 12.87
N LEU A 362 -7.93 -10.91 13.43
CA LEU A 362 -7.64 -9.58 13.96
C LEU A 362 -6.84 -9.65 15.26
N TYR A 363 -7.19 -10.56 16.20
CA TYR A 363 -6.41 -10.78 17.43
C TYR A 363 -4.98 -11.23 17.10
N LEU A 364 -4.82 -12.20 16.19
CA LEU A 364 -3.49 -12.67 15.76
C LEU A 364 -2.70 -11.52 15.11
N SER A 365 -3.32 -10.75 14.25
CA SER A 365 -2.69 -9.62 13.56
C SER A 365 -2.25 -8.52 14.53
N ALA A 366 -3.11 -8.14 15.48
CA ALA A 366 -2.80 -7.16 16.50
C ALA A 366 -1.66 -7.63 17.41
N PHE A 367 -1.68 -8.90 17.83
CA PHE A 367 -0.61 -9.50 18.62
C PHE A 367 0.73 -9.45 17.87
N ILE A 368 0.77 -9.86 16.60
CA ILE A 368 1.97 -9.82 15.77
C ILE A 368 2.48 -8.38 15.63
N VAL A 369 1.58 -7.40 15.39
CA VAL A 369 1.97 -5.99 15.29
C VAL A 369 2.48 -5.46 16.64
N MET A 370 1.92 -5.88 17.77
CA MET A 370 2.42 -5.50 19.11
C MET A 370 3.84 -6.01 19.37
N LEU A 371 4.26 -7.12 18.79
CA LEU A 371 5.66 -7.56 18.83
C LEU A 371 6.61 -6.54 18.19
N CYS A 372 6.13 -5.75 17.21
CA CYS A 372 6.92 -4.66 16.62
C CYS A 372 7.36 -3.64 17.64
N THR A 373 6.43 -3.25 18.51
CA THR A 373 6.72 -2.25 19.54
C THR A 373 7.76 -2.77 20.52
N TRP A 374 7.70 -4.04 20.86
CA TRP A 374 8.68 -4.67 21.73
C TRP A 374 10.08 -4.72 21.11
N PHE A 375 10.19 -5.12 19.84
CA PHE A 375 11.46 -5.06 19.12
C PHE A 375 12.02 -3.64 19.04
N LEU A 376 11.18 -2.63 18.80
CA LEU A 376 11.58 -1.24 18.77
C LEU A 376 11.99 -0.68 20.13
N PHE A 377 11.38 -1.12 21.24
CA PHE A 377 11.85 -0.80 22.58
C PHE A 377 13.25 -1.36 22.84
N GLY A 378 13.55 -2.57 22.32
CA GLY A 378 14.91 -3.10 22.32
C GLY A 378 15.90 -2.17 21.63
N LEU A 379 15.52 -1.58 20.48
CA LEU A 379 16.35 -0.64 19.77
C LEU A 379 16.62 0.67 20.52
N LEU A 380 15.64 1.19 21.27
CA LEU A 380 15.85 2.38 22.13
C LEU A 380 16.90 2.14 23.23
N LYS A 381 17.01 0.91 23.74
CA LYS A 381 18.04 0.55 24.71
C LYS A 381 19.43 0.39 24.09
N CYS A 382 19.50 -0.08 22.84
CA CYS A 382 20.76 -0.26 22.11
C CYS A 382 21.32 1.04 21.49
N SER A 383 20.51 2.10 21.43
CA SER A 383 20.92 3.40 20.86
C SER A 383 21.42 4.41 21.92
N LYS A 384 21.41 4.02 23.19
CA LYS A 384 22.10 4.70 24.29
C LYS A 384 23.48 4.08 24.51
#